data_e046e3326d5908b6de8c8ba0faaf80a2
#
_entry.id   e046e3326d5908b6de8c8ba0faaf80a2
#
_cell.length_a   1.000
_cell.length_b   1.000
_cell.length_c   1.000
_cell.angle_alpha   90.00
_cell.angle_beta   90.00
_cell.angle_gamma   90.00
#
_symmetry.space_group_name_H-M   'P 1'
#
loop_
_entity.id
_entity.type
_entity.pdbx_description
1 polymer ?
#
loop_
_entity_poly.entity_id
_entity_poly.type
_entity_poly.pdbx_seq_one_letter_code
_entity_poly.pdbx_strand_id
1 'polypeptide(L)'
;MCRPIATYLLENRFPEEVVRLHRREKNRNQGNGVAHHCSTIAFYMANRLMTAELAEQLKDFPLYSQDGKQKDATCVCVFEIGLIRWYVLEGQPEGDDFTLFSIVVGMAETEYGYASVKEMEGITVDGSRYGLGTLRIRQVLNFKPCPLAEIQDRQLQDFLSRLYEE
;
A
#
# COMPACT_ATOMS: atom_id res chain seq x y z
N MET A 1 -7.99 -2.09 17.11
CA MET A 1 -8.71 -1.54 15.95
C MET A 1 -7.69 -0.84 15.07
N CYS A 2 -7.24 -1.48 13.99
CA CYS A 2 -6.30 -0.86 13.05
C CYS A 2 -7.04 0.25 12.30
N ARG A 3 -6.54 1.48 12.38
CA ARG A 3 -7.02 2.58 11.53
C ARG A 3 -6.51 2.38 10.11
N PRO A 4 -7.29 2.74 9.07
CA PRO A 4 -6.79 2.74 7.69
C PRO A 4 -5.51 3.56 7.58
N ILE A 5 -4.48 3.02 6.96
CA ILE A 5 -3.16 3.65 6.80
C ILE A 5 -3.26 5.01 6.11
N ALA A 6 -4.20 5.15 5.15
CA ALA A 6 -4.48 6.42 4.49
C ALA A 6 -4.90 7.52 5.49
N THR A 7 -5.66 7.18 6.53
CA THR A 7 -6.08 8.12 7.57
C THR A 7 -4.88 8.57 8.42
N TYR A 8 -3.97 7.65 8.72
CA TYR A 8 -2.76 7.96 9.49
C TYR A 8 -1.77 8.85 8.72
N LEU A 9 -1.59 8.59 7.42
CA LEU A 9 -0.76 9.41 6.53
C LEU A 9 -1.26 10.84 6.42
N LEU A 10 -2.60 11.01 6.39
CA LEU A 10 -3.25 12.32 6.28
C LEU A 10 -3.18 13.13 7.58
N GLU A 11 -3.23 12.48 8.75
CA GLU A 11 -3.29 13.17 10.05
C GLU A 11 -1.93 13.64 10.57
N ASN A 12 -0.82 12.95 10.24
CA ASN A 12 0.42 13.12 10.99
C ASN A 12 1.62 13.72 10.24
N ARG A 13 1.64 13.86 8.93
CA ARG A 13 2.82 14.34 8.17
C ARG A 13 2.57 15.12 6.89
N PHE A 14 1.33 15.32 6.46
CA PHE A 14 1.06 16.06 5.23
C PHE A 14 0.47 17.44 5.49
N PRO A 15 0.87 18.48 4.72
CA PRO A 15 0.26 19.81 4.80
C PRO A 15 -1.25 19.74 4.58
N GLU A 16 -2.01 20.60 5.24
CA GLU A 16 -3.49 20.66 5.17
C GLU A 16 -4.06 20.70 3.74
N GLU A 17 -3.30 21.20 2.77
CA GLU A 17 -3.70 21.26 1.37
C GLU A 17 -3.88 19.88 0.73
N VAL A 18 -3.04 18.90 1.07
CA VAL A 18 -3.16 17.51 0.57
C VAL A 18 -4.43 16.88 1.12
N VAL A 19 -4.76 17.14 2.38
CA VAL A 19 -5.99 16.68 3.03
C VAL A 19 -7.24 17.29 2.37
N ARG A 20 -7.17 18.57 1.96
CA ARG A 20 -8.29 19.27 1.28
C ARG A 20 -8.54 18.73 -0.12
N LEU A 21 -7.49 18.39 -0.87
CA LEU A 21 -7.62 17.81 -2.22
C LEU A 21 -8.28 16.42 -2.16
N HIS A 22 -7.87 15.58 -1.23
CA HIS A 22 -8.47 14.26 -1.04
C HIS A 22 -9.96 14.33 -0.66
N ARG A 23 -10.35 15.27 0.22
CA ARG A 23 -11.77 15.50 0.56
C ARG A 23 -12.61 15.96 -0.64
N ARG A 24 -12.04 16.76 -1.55
CA ARG A 24 -12.75 17.23 -2.74
C ARG A 24 -12.99 16.11 -3.76
N GLU A 25 -12.05 15.20 -3.94
CA GLU A 25 -12.19 14.04 -4.84
C GLU A 25 -13.18 13.01 -4.28
N LYS A 26 -13.16 12.75 -2.97
CA LYS A 26 -14.11 11.84 -2.32
C LYS A 26 -15.57 12.30 -2.48
N ASN A 27 -15.82 13.62 -2.38
CA ASN A 27 -17.16 14.19 -2.58
C ASN A 27 -17.61 14.23 -4.04
N ARG A 28 -16.69 14.20 -5.02
CA ARG A 28 -17.02 14.20 -6.45
C ARG A 28 -17.41 12.80 -6.93
N ASN A 29 -16.89 11.73 -6.32
CA ASN A 29 -17.15 10.34 -6.71
C ASN A 29 -18.43 9.73 -6.11
N GLN A 30 -19.11 10.41 -5.17
CA GLN A 30 -20.36 9.91 -4.58
C GLN A 30 -21.62 10.16 -5.44
N GLY A 31 -21.49 10.73 -6.65
CA GLY A 31 -22.61 11.26 -7.45
C GLY A 31 -23.07 10.40 -8.63
N ASN A 32 -22.47 9.29 -8.99
CA ASN A 32 -22.89 8.52 -10.17
C ASN A 32 -23.01 7.02 -9.87
N GLY A 33 -24.24 6.63 -9.49
CA GLY A 33 -24.65 5.23 -9.50
C GLY A 33 -24.96 4.79 -10.95
N VAL A 34 -24.11 3.98 -11.54
CA VAL A 34 -24.43 3.21 -12.76
C VAL A 34 -23.94 1.78 -12.57
N ALA A 35 -24.85 0.86 -12.90
CA ALA A 35 -24.80 -0.56 -12.68
C ALA A 35 -23.53 -1.28 -13.15
N HIS A 36 -23.12 -2.23 -12.31
CA HIS A 36 -21.90 -3.00 -12.37
C HIS A 36 -21.97 -4.20 -13.28
N HIS A 37 -21.16 -4.19 -14.33
CA HIS A 37 -20.41 -5.35 -14.83
C HIS A 37 -19.21 -4.83 -15.65
N CYS A 38 -18.38 -4.00 -15.03
CA CYS A 38 -17.09 -3.68 -15.64
C CYS A 38 -16.07 -4.70 -15.10
N SER A 39 -15.60 -5.54 -16.01
CA SER A 39 -14.79 -6.70 -15.73
C SER A 39 -13.56 -6.33 -14.88
N THR A 40 -13.17 -7.24 -13.99
CA THR A 40 -11.91 -7.24 -13.25
C THR A 40 -10.70 -6.78 -14.09
N ILE A 41 -10.70 -7.12 -15.38
CA ILE A 41 -9.66 -6.72 -16.35
C ILE A 41 -9.62 -5.20 -16.56
N ALA A 42 -10.76 -4.51 -16.63
CA ALA A 42 -10.80 -3.06 -16.83
C ALA A 42 -10.26 -2.31 -15.59
N PHE A 43 -10.45 -2.85 -14.40
CA PHE A 43 -9.86 -2.31 -13.16
C PHE A 43 -8.32 -2.34 -13.22
N TYR A 44 -7.72 -3.48 -13.60
CA TYR A 44 -6.26 -3.62 -13.69
C TYR A 44 -5.64 -2.76 -14.79
N MET A 45 -6.32 -2.55 -15.91
CA MET A 45 -5.83 -1.68 -16.99
C MET A 45 -5.88 -0.18 -16.65
N ALA A 46 -6.73 0.21 -15.70
CA ALA A 46 -6.89 1.60 -15.28
C ALA A 46 -6.02 1.96 -14.06
N ASN A 47 -5.44 0.96 -13.38
CA ASN A 47 -4.73 1.16 -12.13
C ASN A 47 -3.21 1.08 -12.33
N ARG A 48 -2.51 2.13 -11.91
CA ARG A 48 -1.07 2.27 -12.07
C ARG A 48 -0.27 1.38 -11.09
N LEU A 49 -0.79 1.17 -9.88
CA LEU A 49 -0.12 0.39 -8.83
C LEU A 49 -0.45 -1.11 -8.92
N MET A 50 -1.71 -1.44 -9.24
CA MET A 50 -2.14 -2.83 -9.38
C MET A 50 -2.09 -3.25 -10.84
N THR A 51 -0.95 -3.76 -11.27
CA THR A 51 -0.81 -4.37 -12.59
C THR A 51 -1.46 -5.75 -12.65
N ALA A 52 -1.79 -6.22 -13.84
CA ALA A 52 -2.35 -7.57 -14.03
C ALA A 52 -1.39 -8.66 -13.52
N GLU A 53 -0.07 -8.45 -13.70
CA GLU A 53 0.97 -9.36 -13.22
C GLU A 53 1.01 -9.45 -11.70
N LEU A 54 0.95 -8.28 -11.02
CA LEU A 54 0.93 -8.24 -9.56
C LEU A 54 -0.35 -8.87 -9.00
N ALA A 55 -1.49 -8.59 -9.63
CA ALA A 55 -2.76 -9.19 -9.24
C ALA A 55 -2.75 -10.72 -9.39
N GLU A 56 -2.10 -11.24 -10.44
CA GLU A 56 -1.94 -12.68 -10.63
C GLU A 56 -1.04 -13.29 -9.55
N GLN A 57 0.08 -12.63 -9.21
CA GLN A 57 0.96 -13.07 -8.13
C GLN A 57 0.25 -13.10 -6.76
N LEU A 58 -0.59 -12.10 -6.48
CA LEU A 58 -1.32 -12.02 -5.21
C LEU A 58 -2.44 -13.06 -5.08
N LYS A 59 -2.84 -13.75 -6.14
CA LYS A 59 -3.79 -14.88 -6.04
C LYS A 59 -3.26 -16.01 -5.15
N ASP A 60 -1.94 -16.21 -5.12
CA ASP A 60 -1.30 -17.21 -4.28
C ASP A 60 -1.17 -16.74 -2.81
N PHE A 61 -1.44 -15.45 -2.56
CA PHE A 61 -1.34 -14.81 -1.26
C PHE A 61 -2.61 -14.01 -0.90
N PRO A 62 -3.79 -14.65 -0.85
CA PRO A 62 -5.00 -13.97 -0.39
C PRO A 62 -4.88 -13.56 1.07
N LEU A 63 -5.72 -12.64 1.54
CA LEU A 63 -5.72 -12.19 2.94
C LEU A 63 -5.83 -13.40 3.89
N TYR A 64 -5.02 -13.38 4.95
CA TYR A 64 -4.88 -14.42 5.98
C TYR A 64 -4.13 -15.69 5.55
N SER A 65 -3.62 -15.76 4.31
CA SER A 65 -2.89 -16.93 3.81
C SER A 65 -1.51 -17.12 4.42
N GLN A 66 -0.96 -16.06 4.99
CA GLN A 66 0.37 -16.07 5.60
C GLN A 66 0.35 -15.91 7.13
N ASP A 67 -0.83 -16.04 7.75
CA ASP A 67 -0.97 -15.99 9.19
C ASP A 67 -0.03 -16.98 9.89
N GLY A 68 0.68 -16.49 10.91
CA GLY A 68 1.61 -17.31 11.70
C GLY A 68 2.97 -17.58 11.05
N LYS A 69 3.21 -17.17 9.79
CA LYS A 69 4.53 -17.32 9.15
C LYS A 69 5.61 -16.38 9.70
N GLN A 70 5.21 -15.29 10.38
CA GLN A 70 6.13 -14.34 10.99
C GLN A 70 7.21 -13.84 10.02
N LYS A 71 8.49 -14.05 10.32
CA LYS A 71 9.63 -13.66 9.48
C LYS A 71 9.72 -14.42 8.16
N ASP A 72 9.11 -15.62 8.10
CA ASP A 72 9.09 -16.46 6.90
C ASP A 72 7.95 -16.08 5.95
N ALA A 73 7.10 -15.10 6.32
CA ALA A 73 6.08 -14.58 5.41
C ALA A 73 6.74 -13.99 4.16
N THR A 74 6.21 -14.35 3.01
CA THR A 74 6.70 -13.86 1.71
C THR A 74 6.25 -12.43 1.47
N CYS A 75 7.19 -11.51 1.29
CA CYS A 75 6.91 -10.20 0.72
C CYS A 75 6.77 -10.35 -0.80
N VAL A 76 5.60 -10.06 -1.33
CA VAL A 76 5.27 -10.24 -2.76
C VAL A 76 5.76 -9.07 -3.59
N CYS A 77 5.56 -7.85 -3.11
CA CYS A 77 6.04 -6.64 -3.76
C CYS A 77 6.27 -5.52 -2.73
N VAL A 78 6.91 -4.45 -3.15
CA VAL A 78 7.14 -3.27 -2.33
C VAL A 78 6.62 -2.04 -3.05
N PHE A 79 5.84 -1.22 -2.36
CA PHE A 79 5.51 0.13 -2.80
C PHE A 79 6.30 1.14 -1.98
N GLU A 80 6.61 2.30 -2.59
CA GLU A 80 7.36 3.36 -1.90
C GLU A 80 6.90 4.76 -2.30
N ILE A 81 7.07 5.71 -1.39
CA ILE A 81 7.04 7.16 -1.63
C ILE A 81 7.99 7.86 -0.65
N GLY A 82 9.01 8.52 -1.16
CA GLY A 82 10.06 9.09 -0.31
C GLY A 82 10.76 8.01 0.52
N LEU A 83 10.65 8.10 1.85
CA LEU A 83 11.24 7.13 2.79
C LEU A 83 10.23 6.08 3.27
N ILE A 84 8.96 6.20 2.89
CA ILE A 84 7.90 5.29 3.31
C ILE A 84 7.85 4.10 2.36
N ARG A 85 7.78 2.89 2.91
CA ARG A 85 7.65 1.64 2.16
C ARG A 85 6.54 0.77 2.73
N TRP A 86 5.81 0.14 1.83
CA TRP A 86 4.82 -0.91 2.10
C TRP A 86 5.39 -2.24 1.61
N TYR A 87 5.76 -3.11 2.52
CA TYR A 87 6.15 -4.49 2.24
C TYR A 87 4.89 -5.32 2.17
N VAL A 88 4.38 -5.57 0.97
CA VAL A 88 3.10 -6.25 0.74
C VAL A 88 3.25 -7.74 0.91
N LEU A 89 2.43 -8.32 1.76
CA LEU A 89 2.43 -9.75 2.08
C LEU A 89 1.26 -10.47 1.42
N GLU A 90 0.10 -9.86 1.44
CA GLU A 90 -1.16 -10.46 1.01
C GLU A 90 -2.03 -9.43 0.32
N GLY A 91 -2.98 -9.90 -0.48
CA GLY A 91 -3.96 -9.01 -1.07
C GLY A 91 -5.05 -9.75 -1.83
N GLN A 92 -6.20 -9.10 -1.96
CA GLN A 92 -7.32 -9.63 -2.73
C GLN A 92 -8.21 -8.52 -3.28
N PRO A 93 -8.95 -8.79 -4.37
CA PRO A 93 -9.98 -7.89 -4.86
C PRO A 93 -11.07 -7.71 -3.81
N GLU A 94 -11.54 -6.47 -3.64
CA GLU A 94 -12.65 -6.14 -2.75
C GLU A 94 -13.56 -5.12 -3.43
N GLY A 95 -14.66 -5.60 -4.03
CA GLY A 95 -15.56 -4.77 -4.82
C GLY A 95 -14.87 -4.17 -6.06
N ASP A 96 -14.78 -2.85 -6.11
CA ASP A 96 -14.12 -2.07 -7.17
C ASP A 96 -12.71 -1.61 -6.77
N ASP A 97 -12.11 -2.25 -5.76
CA ASP A 97 -10.80 -1.94 -5.21
C ASP A 97 -9.98 -3.22 -5.01
N PHE A 98 -8.77 -3.06 -4.49
CA PHE A 98 -7.91 -4.15 -4.07
C PHE A 98 -7.35 -3.83 -2.69
N THR A 99 -7.60 -4.72 -1.73
CA THR A 99 -7.11 -4.58 -0.36
C THR A 99 -5.80 -5.33 -0.22
N LEU A 100 -4.78 -4.63 0.29
CA LEU A 100 -3.45 -5.15 0.57
C LEU A 100 -3.25 -5.25 2.08
N PHE A 101 -2.56 -6.29 2.53
CA PHE A 101 -2.00 -6.39 3.87
C PHE A 101 -0.48 -6.26 3.80
N SER A 102 0.10 -5.38 4.58
CA SER A 102 1.51 -5.02 4.47
C SER A 102 2.12 -4.61 5.81
N ILE A 103 3.46 -4.61 5.86
CA ILE A 103 4.21 -3.89 6.89
C ILE A 103 4.62 -2.54 6.31
N VAL A 104 4.36 -1.47 7.06
CA VAL A 104 4.70 -0.10 6.66
C VAL A 104 5.86 0.40 7.48
N VAL A 105 6.92 0.85 6.81
CA VAL A 105 8.09 1.46 7.44
C VAL A 105 8.29 2.90 6.95
N GLY A 106 9.08 3.68 7.68
CA GLY A 106 9.39 5.07 7.33
C GLY A 106 8.35 6.08 7.82
N MET A 107 7.35 5.64 8.57
CA MET A 107 6.41 6.46 9.32
C MET A 107 6.87 6.66 10.77
N ALA A 108 6.01 7.24 11.63
CA ALA A 108 6.34 7.42 13.05
C ALA A 108 6.61 6.07 13.73
N GLU A 109 5.84 5.06 13.37
CA GLU A 109 6.00 3.69 13.85
C GLU A 109 5.99 2.74 12.66
N THR A 110 6.69 1.61 12.80
CA THR A 110 6.59 0.50 11.85
C THR A 110 5.49 -0.42 12.34
N GLU A 111 4.53 -0.76 11.47
CA GLU A 111 3.35 -1.52 11.85
C GLU A 111 2.81 -2.37 10.69
N TYR A 112 2.05 -3.41 11.04
CA TYR A 112 1.18 -4.10 10.09
C TYR A 112 -0.06 -3.28 9.81
N GLY A 113 -0.53 -3.28 8.56
CA GLY A 113 -1.78 -2.60 8.22
C GLY A 113 -2.34 -2.99 6.87
N TYR A 114 -3.62 -2.66 6.73
CA TYR A 114 -4.34 -2.79 5.46
C TYR A 114 -4.27 -1.49 4.68
N ALA A 115 -4.15 -1.60 3.36
CA ALA A 115 -4.15 -0.47 2.45
C ALA A 115 -5.06 -0.73 1.25
N SER A 116 -5.85 0.27 0.88
CA SER A 116 -6.61 0.31 -0.37
C SER A 116 -5.70 0.77 -1.50
N VAL A 117 -5.64 0.01 -2.57
CA VAL A 117 -4.87 0.40 -3.76
C VAL A 117 -5.43 1.68 -4.37
N LYS A 118 -6.74 1.83 -4.40
CA LYS A 118 -7.42 3.02 -4.90
C LYS A 118 -7.08 4.28 -4.08
N GLU A 119 -6.98 4.15 -2.76
CA GLU A 119 -6.52 5.24 -1.90
C GLU A 119 -5.03 5.55 -2.13
N MET A 120 -4.18 4.53 -2.25
CA MET A 120 -2.75 4.69 -2.53
C MET A 120 -2.50 5.39 -3.88
N GLU A 121 -3.30 5.11 -4.90
CA GLU A 121 -3.23 5.79 -6.21
C GLU A 121 -3.46 7.31 -6.11
N GLY A 122 -4.32 7.75 -5.22
CA GLY A 122 -4.64 9.15 -4.98
C GLY A 122 -3.59 9.91 -4.15
N ILE A 123 -2.64 9.22 -3.52
CA ILE A 123 -1.64 9.86 -2.66
C ILE A 123 -0.58 10.57 -3.50
N THR A 124 -0.44 11.87 -3.27
CA THR A 124 0.61 12.71 -3.85
C THR A 124 1.29 13.55 -2.78
N VAL A 125 2.58 13.77 -2.91
CA VAL A 125 3.38 14.60 -2.02
C VAL A 125 4.09 15.68 -2.83
N ASP A 126 3.96 16.92 -2.41
CA ASP A 126 4.71 18.02 -3.00
C ASP A 126 6.17 17.99 -2.52
N GLY A 127 7.05 17.57 -3.41
CA GLY A 127 8.51 17.56 -3.23
C GLY A 127 9.21 18.80 -3.76
N SER A 128 8.48 19.82 -4.22
CA SER A 128 9.05 21.01 -4.89
C SER A 128 10.08 21.73 -4.02
N ARG A 129 9.89 21.76 -2.70
CA ARG A 129 10.86 22.32 -1.74
C ARG A 129 12.25 21.67 -1.83
N TYR A 130 12.30 20.42 -2.29
CA TYR A 130 13.54 19.63 -2.45
C TYR A 130 13.93 19.45 -3.92
N GLY A 131 13.27 20.15 -4.84
CA GLY A 131 13.51 20.03 -6.28
C GLY A 131 13.00 18.73 -6.90
N LEU A 132 12.12 18.00 -6.20
CA LEU A 132 11.65 16.68 -6.62
C LEU A 132 10.28 16.70 -7.33
N GLY A 133 9.63 17.88 -7.43
CA GLY A 133 8.30 17.99 -8.01
C GLY A 133 7.24 17.21 -7.21
N THR A 134 6.18 16.76 -7.87
CA THR A 134 5.12 15.96 -7.24
C THR A 134 5.52 14.50 -7.19
N LEU A 135 5.64 13.95 -5.99
CA LEU A 135 5.90 12.53 -5.77
C LEU A 135 4.58 11.75 -5.70
N ARG A 136 4.62 10.51 -6.15
CA ARG A 136 3.52 9.54 -6.07
C ARG A 136 4.04 8.20 -5.59
N ILE A 137 3.18 7.40 -4.97
CA ILE A 137 3.52 6.02 -4.64
C ILE A 137 3.84 5.27 -5.94
N ARG A 138 4.89 4.47 -5.91
CA ARG A 138 5.32 3.61 -7.01
C ARG A 138 5.70 2.23 -6.51
N GLN A 139 5.62 1.24 -7.38
CA GLN A 139 6.17 -0.09 -7.11
C GLN A 139 7.70 -0.05 -7.28
N VAL A 140 8.41 -0.68 -6.37
CA VAL A 140 9.85 -0.89 -6.50
C VAL A 140 10.12 -1.87 -7.63
N LEU A 141 10.82 -1.40 -8.66
CA LEU A 141 11.13 -2.22 -9.84
C LEU A 141 12.13 -3.32 -9.49
N ASN A 142 11.98 -4.47 -10.17
CA ASN A 142 12.88 -5.63 -10.03
C ASN A 142 12.91 -6.26 -8.62
N PHE A 143 11.99 -5.90 -7.74
CA PHE A 143 11.82 -6.62 -6.49
C PHE A 143 11.36 -8.05 -6.80
N LYS A 144 12.02 -9.03 -6.19
CA LYS A 144 11.65 -10.45 -6.30
C LYS A 144 10.99 -10.87 -5.00
N PRO A 145 9.84 -11.59 -5.05
CA PRO A 145 9.24 -12.15 -3.85
C PRO A 145 10.24 -12.94 -3.03
N CYS A 146 10.33 -12.63 -1.74
CA CYS A 146 11.25 -13.28 -0.81
C CYS A 146 10.69 -13.21 0.63
N PRO A 147 11.16 -14.08 1.55
CA PRO A 147 10.82 -13.99 2.95
C PRO A 147 11.21 -12.64 3.56
N LEU A 148 10.40 -12.15 4.51
CA LEU A 148 10.69 -10.90 5.23
C LEU A 148 12.07 -10.90 5.88
N ALA A 149 12.53 -12.06 6.37
CA ALA A 149 13.85 -12.23 6.98
C ALA A 149 15.02 -11.90 6.03
N GLU A 150 14.83 -12.00 4.71
CA GLU A 150 15.86 -11.75 3.72
C GLU A 150 15.95 -10.28 3.27
N ILE A 151 14.97 -9.45 3.63
CA ILE A 151 14.90 -8.05 3.21
C ILE A 151 15.89 -7.20 4.01
N GLN A 152 16.79 -6.52 3.30
CA GLN A 152 17.85 -5.69 3.87
C GLN A 152 17.33 -4.27 4.19
N ASP A 153 16.32 -4.17 5.08
CA ASP A 153 15.81 -2.90 5.60
C ASP A 153 15.90 -2.92 7.13
N ARG A 154 16.69 -2.02 7.68
CA ARG A 154 16.96 -1.98 9.13
C ARG A 154 15.69 -1.76 9.94
N GLN A 155 14.81 -0.84 9.53
CA GLN A 155 13.57 -0.56 10.28
C GLN A 155 12.64 -1.78 10.28
N LEU A 156 12.56 -2.48 9.14
CA LEU A 156 11.81 -3.72 9.04
C LEU A 156 12.40 -4.81 9.95
N GLN A 157 13.72 -5.02 9.91
CA GLN A 157 14.37 -6.06 10.71
C GLN A 157 14.31 -5.76 12.20
N ASP A 158 14.50 -4.51 12.62
CA ASP A 158 14.33 -4.08 14.02
C ASP A 158 12.88 -4.31 14.52
N PHE A 159 11.88 -4.10 13.64
CA PHE A 159 10.48 -4.37 13.93
C PHE A 159 10.19 -5.87 14.10
N LEU A 160 10.65 -6.68 13.14
CA LEU A 160 10.45 -8.14 13.17
C LEU A 160 11.15 -8.78 14.37
N SER A 161 12.35 -8.29 14.74
CA SER A 161 13.08 -8.79 15.90
C SER A 161 12.35 -8.48 17.19
N ARG A 162 11.81 -7.28 17.33
CA ARG A 162 11.01 -6.92 18.53
C ARG A 162 9.74 -7.73 18.70
N LEU A 163 9.15 -8.20 17.60
CA LEU A 163 7.90 -8.97 17.64
C LEU A 163 8.12 -10.47 17.83
N TYR A 164 9.23 -11.02 17.30
CA TYR A 164 9.38 -12.46 17.11
C TYR A 164 10.68 -13.03 17.66
N GLU A 165 11.54 -12.23 18.25
CA GLU A 165 12.73 -12.69 19.00
C GLU A 165 12.51 -12.37 20.48
N GLU A 166 12.34 -13.43 21.28
CA GLU A 166 12.41 -13.38 22.74
C GLU A 166 13.86 -13.41 23.22
#